data_daa2400ed68bea2ed6490d83a74117c8
#
_entry.id   daa2400ed68bea2ed6490d83a74117c8
#
_cell.length_a   1.000
_cell.length_b   1.000
_cell.length_c   1.000
_cell.angle_alpha   90.00
_cell.angle_beta   90.00
_cell.angle_gamma   90.00
#
_symmetry.space_group_name_H-M   'P 1'
#
loop_
_entity.id
_entity.type
_entity.pdbx_description
1 polymer ?
#
loop_
_entity_poly.entity_id
_entity_poly.type
_entity_poly.pdbx_seq_one_letter_code
_entity_poly.pdbx_strand_id
1 'polypeptide(L)'
;MNLTTTFSIPTAPVSMNHRSRVLTMGSCFAASMGSRLSKLPLEVMTQPWGTLFHPFAITRALSGEVSEDLYEHGGYFLHPDYHSIFTATSSADLLEDIRLVANEASTFAASSDFLILTWGTSFSYFDKHLNKSVANCHKMPADRFEKRLSTVDDIVRDFSSLLSSLPSTTQVVLTVSPVRHTKDGMMENQVSKSTLRVAADIVSKQFENVHYFPAYEIMLDELRDYRFYEADMIHPNEQAQDYIWERFMATYFDQELQTIVKKWDSIYRTLAHRPHPAKLIDHRRVLEVLLAELNTEKYQEIDTCKIAEYVAHEIKNTYI
;
A
#
# COMPACT_ATOMS: atom_id res chain seq x y z
N MET A 1 -19.84 -13.60 26.49
CA MET A 1 -18.84 -14.58 26.08
C MET A 1 -18.04 -13.95 24.95
N ASN A 2 -16.73 -13.78 25.12
CA ASN A 2 -15.91 -13.22 24.05
C ASN A 2 -15.50 -14.37 23.13
N LEU A 3 -15.84 -14.31 21.83
CA LEU A 3 -15.57 -15.39 20.86
C LEU A 3 -14.33 -15.14 20.02
N THR A 4 -13.64 -14.01 20.25
CA THR A 4 -12.42 -13.63 19.55
C THR A 4 -11.35 -13.25 20.55
N THR A 5 -10.10 -13.49 20.20
CA THR A 5 -8.93 -13.02 20.97
C THR A 5 -8.38 -11.79 20.24
N THR A 6 -8.47 -10.64 20.89
CA THR A 6 -7.85 -9.40 20.41
C THR A 6 -6.54 -9.15 21.15
N PHE A 7 -5.60 -8.48 20.51
CA PHE A 7 -4.33 -8.09 21.12
C PHE A 7 -4.09 -6.57 20.99
N SER A 8 -3.33 -6.04 21.92
CA SER A 8 -2.98 -4.61 21.91
C SER A 8 -1.87 -4.35 20.89
N ILE A 9 -2.06 -3.34 20.06
CA ILE A 9 -1.00 -2.78 19.23
C ILE A 9 -0.51 -1.53 19.95
N PRO A 10 0.79 -1.42 20.28
CA PRO A 10 1.32 -0.21 20.90
C PRO A 10 1.07 1.00 19.98
N THR A 11 0.62 2.12 20.55
CA THR A 11 0.49 3.38 19.81
C THR A 11 1.84 3.79 19.25
N ALA A 12 1.86 4.21 17.99
CA ALA A 12 3.08 4.68 17.36
C ALA A 12 3.61 5.92 18.10
N PRO A 13 4.94 6.07 18.27
CA PRO A 13 5.51 7.23 18.94
C PRO A 13 5.32 8.52 18.13
N VAL A 14 5.16 8.41 16.82
CA VAL A 14 4.85 9.51 15.89
C VAL A 14 3.55 9.17 15.17
N SER A 15 2.59 10.09 15.19
CA SER A 15 1.28 9.91 14.55
C SER A 15 1.17 10.69 13.24
N MET A 16 0.41 10.14 12.30
CA MET A 16 0.01 10.83 11.06
C MET A 16 -1.03 11.91 11.39
N ASN A 17 -0.92 13.05 10.75
CA ASN A 17 -1.91 14.13 10.76
C ASN A 17 -2.31 14.48 9.31
N HIS A 18 -3.24 15.41 9.14
CA HIS A 18 -3.76 15.82 7.82
C HIS A 18 -2.71 16.47 6.88
N ARG A 19 -1.52 16.81 7.37
CA ARG A 19 -0.41 17.36 6.58
C ARG A 19 0.65 16.30 6.25
N SER A 20 0.49 15.07 6.76
CA SER A 20 1.47 14.02 6.55
C SER A 20 1.57 13.61 5.10
N ARG A 21 2.80 13.40 4.66
CA ARG A 21 3.16 12.92 3.33
C ARG A 21 3.50 11.44 3.41
N VAL A 22 2.76 10.61 2.66
CA VAL A 22 2.78 9.15 2.82
C VAL A 22 3.03 8.44 1.50
N LEU A 23 4.07 7.61 1.45
CA LEU A 23 4.28 6.66 0.36
C LEU A 23 3.86 5.25 0.78
N THR A 24 3.02 4.57 -0.02
CA THR A 24 2.68 3.16 0.20
C THR A 24 3.26 2.28 -0.90
N MET A 25 3.82 1.13 -0.53
CA MET A 25 4.53 0.28 -1.47
C MET A 25 4.58 -1.18 -1.00
N GLY A 26 4.55 -2.11 -1.93
CA GLY A 26 4.68 -3.53 -1.64
C GLY A 26 3.62 -4.41 -2.30
N SER A 27 3.04 -5.35 -1.54
CA SER A 27 2.01 -6.26 -2.04
C SER A 27 0.68 -5.55 -2.36
N CYS A 28 -0.29 -6.29 -2.93
CA CYS A 28 -1.63 -5.77 -3.20
C CYS A 28 -2.33 -5.20 -1.95
N PHE A 29 -1.96 -5.63 -0.74
CA PHE A 29 -2.46 -5.02 0.49
C PHE A 29 -1.98 -3.56 0.65
N ALA A 30 -0.76 -3.22 0.21
CA ALA A 30 -0.29 -1.83 0.20
C ALA A 30 -1.13 -0.94 -0.73
N ALA A 31 -1.60 -1.48 -1.87
CA ALA A 31 -2.52 -0.77 -2.75
C ALA A 31 -3.87 -0.46 -2.07
N SER A 32 -4.42 -1.44 -1.34
CA SER A 32 -5.65 -1.25 -0.55
C SER A 32 -5.49 -0.16 0.51
N MET A 33 -4.40 -0.20 1.28
CA MET A 33 -4.09 0.83 2.30
C MET A 33 -3.89 2.20 1.66
N GLY A 34 -3.12 2.28 0.57
CA GLY A 34 -2.89 3.51 -0.18
C GLY A 34 -4.17 4.12 -0.75
N SER A 35 -5.06 3.29 -1.30
CA SER A 35 -6.37 3.73 -1.81
C SER A 35 -7.24 4.34 -0.69
N ARG A 36 -7.18 3.81 0.53
CA ARG A 36 -7.90 4.36 1.69
C ARG A 36 -7.30 5.69 2.15
N LEU A 37 -5.97 5.76 2.23
CA LEU A 37 -5.25 6.99 2.58
C LEU A 37 -5.50 8.10 1.55
N SER A 38 -5.51 7.78 0.26
CA SER A 38 -5.73 8.77 -0.83
C SER A 38 -7.13 9.39 -0.85
N LYS A 39 -8.09 8.81 -0.11
CA LYS A 39 -9.41 9.42 0.10
C LYS A 39 -9.41 10.46 1.22
N LEU A 40 -8.36 10.54 2.02
CA LEU A 40 -8.20 11.48 3.10
C LEU A 40 -7.42 12.72 2.61
N PRO A 41 -7.45 13.82 3.36
CA PRO A 41 -6.70 15.03 3.01
C PRO A 41 -5.21 14.89 3.36
N LEU A 42 -4.57 13.87 2.79
CA LEU A 42 -3.16 13.56 2.91
C LEU A 42 -2.50 13.64 1.54
N GLU A 43 -1.23 13.98 1.50
CA GLU A 43 -0.43 13.83 0.30
C GLU A 43 0.06 12.38 0.20
N VAL A 44 -0.53 11.59 -0.71
CA VAL A 44 -0.28 10.15 -0.78
C VAL A 44 0.18 9.73 -2.17
N MET A 45 1.32 9.04 -2.22
CA MET A 45 1.77 8.31 -3.39
C MET A 45 1.59 6.82 -3.17
N THR A 46 0.87 6.15 -4.07
CA THR A 46 0.52 4.74 -3.92
C THR A 46 1.12 3.90 -5.03
N GLN A 47 1.93 2.91 -4.66
CA GLN A 47 2.46 1.87 -5.57
C GLN A 47 3.04 2.45 -6.88
N PRO A 48 3.94 3.45 -6.86
CA PRO A 48 4.42 4.09 -8.09
C PRO A 48 5.04 3.10 -9.08
N TRP A 49 5.67 2.04 -8.60
CA TRP A 49 6.25 0.98 -9.44
C TRP A 49 5.32 -0.23 -9.66
N GLY A 50 4.03 -0.11 -9.26
CA GLY A 50 3.12 -1.23 -9.21
C GLY A 50 3.41 -2.17 -8.04
N THR A 51 2.82 -3.37 -8.08
CA THR A 51 2.92 -4.34 -6.97
C THR A 51 4.29 -5.00 -6.94
N LEU A 52 4.96 -4.91 -5.78
CA LEU A 52 6.24 -5.56 -5.48
C LEU A 52 6.09 -6.42 -4.22
N PHE A 53 6.35 -7.72 -4.33
CA PHE A 53 6.06 -8.67 -3.24
C PHE A 53 7.25 -8.94 -2.32
N HIS A 54 8.46 -8.95 -2.88
CA HIS A 54 9.67 -9.34 -2.16
C HIS A 54 10.40 -8.13 -1.57
N PRO A 55 10.94 -8.19 -0.33
CA PRO A 55 11.73 -7.09 0.27
C PRO A 55 12.80 -6.53 -0.67
N PHE A 56 13.60 -7.36 -1.33
CA PHE A 56 14.66 -6.92 -2.25
C PHE A 56 14.14 -6.08 -3.43
N ALA A 57 12.94 -6.40 -3.94
CA ALA A 57 12.34 -5.60 -5.00
C ALA A 57 11.94 -4.21 -4.50
N ILE A 58 11.43 -4.12 -3.26
CA ILE A 58 11.09 -2.86 -2.60
C ILE A 58 12.35 -2.03 -2.36
N THR A 59 13.41 -2.66 -1.84
CA THR A 59 14.70 -1.99 -1.61
C THR A 59 15.28 -1.41 -2.89
N ARG A 60 15.34 -2.20 -3.98
CA ARG A 60 15.83 -1.71 -5.28
C ARG A 60 15.01 -0.58 -5.85
N ALA A 61 13.67 -0.69 -5.77
CA ALA A 61 12.80 0.36 -6.26
C ALA A 61 12.99 1.69 -5.49
N LEU A 62 13.16 1.62 -4.16
CA LEU A 62 13.41 2.79 -3.32
C LEU A 62 14.82 3.37 -3.47
N SER A 63 15.81 2.60 -3.93
CA SER A 63 17.14 3.14 -4.23
C SER A 63 17.13 4.11 -5.39
N GLY A 64 16.09 4.08 -6.24
CA GLY A 64 15.99 4.93 -7.43
C GLY A 64 16.87 4.49 -8.60
N GLU A 65 17.67 3.44 -8.44
CA GLU A 65 18.52 2.91 -9.52
C GLU A 65 17.68 2.11 -10.51
N VAL A 66 17.79 2.46 -11.80
CA VAL A 66 17.13 1.77 -12.91
C VAL A 66 18.18 1.07 -13.76
N SER A 67 18.14 -0.28 -13.77
CA SER A 67 19.04 -1.06 -14.63
C SER A 67 18.60 -0.99 -16.11
N GLU A 68 19.53 -1.29 -17.01
CA GLU A 68 19.25 -1.39 -18.47
C GLU A 68 18.72 -2.78 -18.87
N ASP A 69 18.53 -3.69 -17.89
CA ASP A 69 18.06 -5.05 -18.16
C ASP A 69 16.60 -5.05 -18.60
N LEU A 70 16.34 -5.67 -19.74
CA LEU A 70 15.00 -5.76 -20.30
C LEU A 70 14.66 -7.19 -20.73
N TYR A 71 13.39 -7.51 -20.67
CA TYR A 71 12.80 -8.66 -21.37
C TYR A 71 12.10 -8.17 -22.64
N GLU A 72 12.21 -8.96 -23.69
CA GLU A 72 11.39 -8.80 -24.89
C GLU A 72 10.44 -10.01 -24.99
N HIS A 73 9.15 -9.75 -25.05
CA HIS A 73 8.13 -10.77 -25.17
C HIS A 73 6.94 -10.27 -26.01
N GLY A 74 6.65 -11.01 -27.11
CA GLY A 74 5.52 -10.66 -27.95
C GLY A 74 5.56 -9.29 -28.62
N GLY A 75 6.77 -8.75 -28.90
CA GLY A 75 6.96 -7.43 -29.47
C GLY A 75 6.89 -6.27 -28.48
N TYR A 76 6.88 -6.60 -27.17
CA TYR A 76 6.90 -5.62 -26.10
C TYR A 76 8.17 -5.78 -25.25
N PHE A 77 8.66 -4.65 -24.74
CA PHE A 77 9.71 -4.60 -23.73
C PHE A 77 9.10 -4.49 -22.33
N LEU A 78 9.72 -5.17 -21.36
CA LEU A 78 9.31 -5.26 -19.95
C LEU A 78 10.56 -5.21 -19.09
N HIS A 79 10.45 -4.67 -17.89
CA HIS A 79 11.59 -4.55 -16.98
C HIS A 79 11.52 -5.59 -15.86
N PRO A 80 12.59 -6.35 -15.55
CA PRO A 80 12.60 -7.43 -14.57
C PRO A 80 12.29 -6.98 -13.13
N ASP A 81 12.57 -5.73 -12.80
CA ASP A 81 12.43 -5.20 -11.45
C ASP A 81 11.11 -4.44 -11.20
N TYR A 82 10.25 -4.24 -12.24
CA TYR A 82 9.00 -3.48 -12.11
C TYR A 82 7.78 -4.28 -12.56
N HIS A 83 6.60 -3.78 -12.20
CA HIS A 83 5.33 -4.42 -12.56
C HIS A 83 5.05 -4.28 -14.07
N SER A 84 4.25 -5.19 -14.63
CA SER A 84 3.86 -5.21 -16.05
C SER A 84 3.01 -4.03 -16.53
N ILE A 85 2.65 -3.09 -15.66
CA ILE A 85 2.10 -1.79 -16.07
C ILE A 85 3.12 -0.99 -16.88
N PHE A 86 4.42 -1.21 -16.64
CA PHE A 86 5.51 -0.67 -17.45
C PHE A 86 5.78 -1.61 -18.61
N THR A 87 5.18 -1.29 -19.76
CA THR A 87 5.28 -2.05 -21.01
C THR A 87 5.28 -1.08 -22.18
N ALA A 88 6.24 -1.20 -23.09
CA ALA A 88 6.33 -0.38 -24.30
C ALA A 88 6.76 -1.23 -25.50
N THR A 89 6.57 -0.71 -26.71
CA THR A 89 7.07 -1.33 -27.96
C THR A 89 8.49 -0.90 -28.32
N SER A 90 9.04 0.07 -27.55
CA SER A 90 10.41 0.54 -27.67
C SER A 90 11.12 0.39 -26.31
N SER A 91 12.34 -0.10 -26.32
CA SER A 91 13.18 -0.19 -25.12
C SER A 91 13.52 1.18 -24.55
N ALA A 92 13.74 2.16 -25.41
CA ALA A 92 14.07 3.52 -25.01
C ALA A 92 12.90 4.19 -24.29
N ASP A 93 11.69 4.08 -24.85
CA ASP A 93 10.46 4.65 -24.25
C ASP A 93 10.17 4.01 -22.89
N LEU A 94 10.31 2.68 -22.78
CA LEU A 94 10.12 1.98 -21.52
C LEU A 94 11.08 2.47 -20.43
N LEU A 95 12.37 2.61 -20.76
CA LEU A 95 13.37 3.06 -19.79
C LEU A 95 13.17 4.54 -19.42
N GLU A 96 12.74 5.38 -20.36
CA GLU A 96 12.38 6.78 -20.08
C GLU A 96 11.20 6.86 -19.10
N ASP A 97 10.12 6.14 -19.36
CA ASP A 97 8.94 6.09 -18.49
C ASP A 97 9.29 5.61 -17.07
N ILE A 98 10.09 4.54 -16.98
CA ILE A 98 10.52 4.01 -15.67
C ILE A 98 11.40 5.01 -14.93
N ARG A 99 12.35 5.68 -15.62
CA ARG A 99 13.21 6.68 -14.99
C ARG A 99 12.44 7.91 -14.51
N LEU A 100 11.43 8.35 -15.25
CA LEU A 100 10.54 9.43 -14.81
C LEU A 100 9.85 9.06 -13.50
N VAL A 101 9.21 7.89 -13.45
CA VAL A 101 8.53 7.41 -12.24
C VAL A 101 9.51 7.17 -11.10
N ALA A 102 10.68 6.60 -11.37
CA ALA A 102 11.71 6.37 -10.34
C ALA A 102 12.21 7.69 -9.73
N ASN A 103 12.43 8.73 -10.54
CA ASN A 103 12.85 10.04 -10.06
C ASN A 103 11.75 10.72 -9.23
N GLU A 104 10.50 10.70 -9.70
CA GLU A 104 9.35 11.25 -8.98
C GLU A 104 9.15 10.54 -7.62
N ALA A 105 9.16 9.21 -7.63
CA ALA A 105 8.94 8.41 -6.44
C ALA A 105 10.09 8.49 -5.44
N SER A 106 11.34 8.57 -5.91
CA SER A 106 12.51 8.77 -5.03
C SER A 106 12.48 10.16 -4.39
N THR A 107 12.11 11.20 -5.15
CA THR A 107 11.93 12.56 -4.64
C THR A 107 10.81 12.61 -3.60
N PHE A 108 9.70 11.93 -3.89
CA PHE A 108 8.59 11.82 -2.95
C PHE A 108 9.00 11.07 -1.68
N ALA A 109 9.65 9.91 -1.79
CA ALA A 109 10.12 9.12 -0.66
C ALA A 109 11.07 9.90 0.26
N ALA A 110 12.02 10.64 -0.32
CA ALA A 110 13.00 11.44 0.42
C ALA A 110 12.37 12.56 1.25
N SER A 111 11.16 13.00 0.90
CA SER A 111 10.41 14.04 1.62
C SER A 111 9.16 13.51 2.32
N SER A 112 8.97 12.18 2.37
CA SER A 112 7.84 11.56 3.05
C SER A 112 8.04 11.52 4.56
N ASP A 113 6.95 11.82 5.29
CA ASP A 113 6.90 11.61 6.74
C ASP A 113 6.77 10.13 7.06
N PHE A 114 6.03 9.38 6.21
CA PHE A 114 5.77 7.96 6.40
C PHE A 114 5.97 7.14 5.13
N LEU A 115 6.67 6.01 5.28
CA LEU A 115 6.73 4.94 4.29
C LEU A 115 5.97 3.73 4.83
N ILE A 116 4.90 3.31 4.16
CA ILE A 116 4.13 2.10 4.52
C ILE A 116 4.55 0.98 3.58
N LEU A 117 5.36 0.04 4.08
CA LEU A 117 5.99 -1.00 3.29
C LEU A 117 5.39 -2.37 3.64
N THR A 118 4.80 -3.04 2.64
CA THR A 118 4.12 -4.32 2.83
C THR A 118 4.87 -5.47 2.16
N TRP A 119 5.52 -6.31 2.95
CA TRP A 119 6.21 -7.49 2.46
C TRP A 119 5.22 -8.63 2.16
N GLY A 120 5.27 -9.17 0.95
CA GLY A 120 4.36 -10.21 0.47
C GLY A 120 4.88 -11.62 0.67
N THR A 121 6.08 -11.88 0.18
CA THR A 121 6.74 -13.20 0.18
C THR A 121 8.24 -13.07 0.39
N SER A 122 8.87 -14.09 0.98
CA SER A 122 10.32 -14.26 1.05
C SER A 122 10.87 -15.16 -0.08
N PHE A 123 10.00 -15.65 -0.96
CA PHE A 123 10.46 -16.29 -2.19
C PHE A 123 10.80 -15.27 -3.26
N SER A 124 12.04 -15.30 -3.73
CA SER A 124 12.53 -14.52 -4.88
C SER A 124 12.72 -15.42 -6.10
N TYR A 125 12.73 -14.82 -7.28
CA TYR A 125 13.09 -15.50 -8.52
C TYR A 125 14.45 -15.01 -8.98
N PHE A 126 15.41 -15.93 -9.12
CA PHE A 126 16.74 -15.64 -9.63
C PHE A 126 16.77 -15.93 -11.12
N ASP A 127 17.01 -14.90 -11.94
CA ASP A 127 17.19 -15.01 -13.38
C ASP A 127 18.61 -15.47 -13.68
N LYS A 128 18.75 -16.69 -14.24
CA LYS A 128 20.03 -17.32 -14.55
C LYS A 128 20.80 -16.58 -15.68
N HIS A 129 20.08 -15.88 -16.58
CA HIS A 129 20.69 -15.12 -17.65
C HIS A 129 21.19 -13.75 -17.19
N LEU A 130 20.43 -13.08 -16.34
CA LEU A 130 20.80 -11.79 -15.75
C LEU A 130 21.72 -11.94 -14.53
N ASN A 131 21.83 -13.18 -13.99
CA ASN A 131 22.57 -13.51 -12.77
C ASN A 131 22.18 -12.64 -11.57
N LYS A 132 20.86 -12.34 -11.43
CA LYS A 132 20.32 -11.56 -10.33
C LYS A 132 18.90 -11.99 -9.96
N SER A 133 18.45 -11.66 -8.72
CA SER A 133 17.06 -11.79 -8.33
C SER A 133 16.23 -10.71 -9.01
N VAL A 134 15.02 -11.08 -9.48
CA VAL A 134 14.09 -10.20 -10.19
C VAL A 134 12.77 -10.10 -9.45
N ALA A 135 12.06 -9.00 -9.63
CA ALA A 135 10.75 -8.79 -9.03
C ALA A 135 9.63 -9.46 -9.83
N ASN A 136 9.80 -9.56 -11.15
CA ASN A 136 8.78 -10.09 -12.05
C ASN A 136 9.41 -10.93 -13.18
N CYS A 137 8.86 -12.11 -13.42
CA CYS A 137 9.30 -13.00 -14.50
C CYS A 137 8.65 -12.69 -15.85
N HIS A 138 7.60 -11.87 -15.90
CA HIS A 138 6.88 -11.43 -17.11
C HIS A 138 6.51 -12.56 -18.08
N LYS A 139 6.14 -13.74 -17.55
CA LYS A 139 5.81 -14.94 -18.35
C LYS A 139 6.94 -15.45 -19.27
N MET A 140 8.19 -15.02 -19.02
CA MET A 140 9.36 -15.60 -19.68
C MET A 140 9.45 -17.10 -19.34
N PRO A 141 10.17 -17.91 -20.16
CA PRO A 141 10.30 -19.36 -19.95
C PRO A 141 10.71 -19.71 -18.50
N ALA A 142 9.99 -20.66 -17.90
CA ALA A 142 10.18 -20.98 -16.49
C ALA A 142 11.56 -21.55 -16.13
N ASP A 143 12.21 -22.23 -17.08
CA ASP A 143 13.55 -22.79 -16.96
C ASP A 143 14.65 -21.74 -16.81
N ARG A 144 14.36 -20.49 -17.20
CA ARG A 144 15.22 -19.32 -17.02
C ARG A 144 15.38 -18.96 -15.54
N PHE A 145 14.37 -19.26 -14.72
CA PHE A 145 14.33 -18.81 -13.34
C PHE A 145 14.56 -19.95 -12.34
N GLU A 146 15.22 -19.61 -11.25
CA GLU A 146 15.32 -20.42 -10.06
C GLU A 146 14.59 -19.74 -8.92
N LYS A 147 13.60 -20.41 -8.33
CA LYS A 147 12.90 -19.93 -7.15
C LYS A 147 13.73 -20.20 -5.92
N ARG A 148 14.02 -19.17 -5.13
CA ARG A 148 14.85 -19.20 -3.93
C ARG A 148 14.10 -18.65 -2.73
N LEU A 149 14.18 -19.34 -1.61
CA LEU A 149 13.76 -18.79 -0.31
C LEU A 149 14.90 -17.92 0.23
N SER A 150 14.63 -16.63 0.44
CA SER A 150 15.59 -15.73 1.06
C SER A 150 15.69 -16.01 2.55
N THR A 151 16.90 -15.91 3.11
CA THR A 151 17.10 -16.08 4.56
C THR A 151 16.68 -14.81 5.31
N VAL A 152 16.43 -14.94 6.61
CA VAL A 152 16.18 -13.80 7.50
C VAL A 152 17.34 -12.81 7.45
N ASP A 153 18.58 -13.31 7.53
CA ASP A 153 19.78 -12.47 7.54
C ASP A 153 19.97 -11.70 6.24
N ASP A 154 19.64 -12.30 5.08
CA ASP A 154 19.73 -11.61 3.79
C ASP A 154 18.72 -10.47 3.70
N ILE A 155 17.47 -10.70 4.17
CA ILE A 155 16.43 -9.68 4.18
C ILE A 155 16.78 -8.55 5.15
N VAL A 156 17.23 -8.88 6.35
CA VAL A 156 17.63 -7.88 7.37
C VAL A 156 18.78 -7.03 6.85
N ARG A 157 19.83 -7.63 6.28
CA ARG A 157 21.00 -6.94 5.77
C ARG A 157 20.63 -5.96 4.64
N ASP A 158 19.89 -6.46 3.65
CA ASP A 158 19.45 -5.67 2.49
C ASP A 158 18.59 -4.47 2.92
N PHE A 159 17.60 -4.74 3.77
CA PHE A 159 16.66 -3.72 4.20
C PHE A 159 17.29 -2.71 5.19
N SER A 160 18.21 -3.15 6.05
CA SER A 160 18.98 -2.27 6.93
C SER A 160 19.88 -1.30 6.13
N SER A 161 20.43 -1.75 5.00
CA SER A 161 21.18 -0.87 4.11
C SER A 161 20.31 0.24 3.54
N LEU A 162 19.10 -0.07 3.09
CA LEU A 162 18.13 0.92 2.63
C LEU A 162 17.78 1.90 3.75
N LEU A 163 17.40 1.40 4.93
CA LEU A 163 16.99 2.24 6.06
C LEU A 163 18.08 3.23 6.47
N SER A 164 19.35 2.82 6.41
CA SER A 164 20.49 3.68 6.71
C SER A 164 20.67 4.82 5.69
N SER A 165 20.09 4.71 4.49
CA SER A 165 20.12 5.76 3.46
C SER A 165 18.93 6.72 3.53
N LEU A 166 17.86 6.36 4.26
CA LEU A 166 16.69 7.21 4.43
C LEU A 166 16.91 8.26 5.53
N PRO A 167 16.21 9.42 5.46
CA PRO A 167 16.22 10.38 6.55
C PRO A 167 15.74 9.74 7.86
N SER A 168 16.44 9.98 8.96
CA SER A 168 16.05 9.45 10.29
C SER A 168 14.70 9.97 10.79
N THR A 169 14.20 11.06 10.21
CA THR A 169 12.87 11.62 10.48
C THR A 169 11.74 10.86 9.82
N THR A 170 12.01 10.13 8.72
CA THR A 170 11.02 9.34 8.01
C THR A 170 10.63 8.11 8.85
N GLN A 171 9.34 7.99 9.16
CA GLN A 171 8.80 6.83 9.88
C GLN A 171 8.48 5.71 8.90
N VAL A 172 8.94 4.51 9.18
CA VAL A 172 8.67 3.33 8.35
C VAL A 172 7.68 2.42 9.05
N VAL A 173 6.48 2.30 8.50
CA VAL A 173 5.49 1.31 8.94
C VAL A 173 5.68 0.05 8.11
N LEU A 174 6.29 -0.95 8.72
CA LEU A 174 6.55 -2.24 8.11
C LEU A 174 5.46 -3.24 8.46
N THR A 175 4.93 -3.96 7.49
CA THR A 175 3.92 -5.00 7.72
C THR A 175 4.14 -6.21 6.82
N VAL A 176 3.76 -7.38 7.32
CA VAL A 176 3.65 -8.59 6.50
C VAL A 176 2.23 -8.67 5.94
N SER A 177 2.13 -8.87 4.64
CA SER A 177 0.86 -8.94 3.93
C SER A 177 -0.06 -10.03 4.46
N PRO A 178 -1.34 -9.73 4.74
CA PRO A 178 -2.34 -10.73 5.12
C PRO A 178 -2.77 -11.62 3.95
N VAL A 179 -2.42 -11.26 2.71
CA VAL A 179 -2.73 -12.03 1.51
C VAL A 179 -1.91 -13.32 1.47
N ARG A 180 -2.55 -14.44 1.16
CA ARG A 180 -1.90 -15.76 1.04
C ARG A 180 -1.20 -15.92 -0.31
N HIS A 181 -0.04 -16.56 -0.32
CA HIS A 181 0.67 -16.96 -1.53
C HIS A 181 0.53 -18.46 -1.77
N THR A 182 -0.70 -18.91 -2.02
CA THR A 182 -1.06 -20.34 -2.14
C THR A 182 -0.49 -21.03 -3.37
N LYS A 183 -0.05 -20.27 -4.38
CA LYS A 183 0.62 -20.80 -5.57
C LYS A 183 1.88 -21.60 -5.23
N ASP A 184 2.52 -21.29 -4.12
CA ASP A 184 3.73 -21.96 -3.64
C ASP A 184 3.42 -23.16 -2.75
N GLY A 185 2.17 -23.36 -2.35
CA GLY A 185 1.73 -24.30 -1.33
C GLY A 185 1.48 -23.61 0.01
N MET A 186 0.61 -24.19 0.84
CA MET A 186 0.26 -23.60 2.13
C MET A 186 1.40 -23.70 3.16
N MET A 187 2.19 -24.77 3.11
CA MET A 187 3.35 -24.92 3.98
C MET A 187 4.45 -23.91 3.63
N GLU A 188 4.74 -23.77 2.36
CA GLU A 188 5.71 -22.82 1.81
C GLU A 188 5.28 -21.38 2.09
N ASN A 189 3.99 -21.07 1.95
CA ASN A 189 3.45 -19.77 2.35
C ASN A 189 3.72 -19.48 3.82
N GLN A 190 3.52 -20.48 4.70
CA GLN A 190 3.75 -20.28 6.13
C GLN A 190 5.24 -20.08 6.44
N VAL A 191 6.14 -20.85 5.82
CA VAL A 191 7.60 -20.66 5.94
C VAL A 191 7.98 -19.25 5.47
N SER A 192 7.49 -18.84 4.31
CA SER A 192 7.73 -17.50 3.75
C SER A 192 7.28 -16.39 4.69
N LYS A 193 6.05 -16.47 5.21
CA LYS A 193 5.51 -15.46 6.12
C LYS A 193 6.26 -15.42 7.45
N SER A 194 6.65 -16.57 7.98
CA SER A 194 7.44 -16.65 9.21
C SER A 194 8.82 -16.01 9.03
N THR A 195 9.49 -16.26 7.91
CA THR A 195 10.77 -15.62 7.55
C THR A 195 10.62 -14.09 7.52
N LEU A 196 9.61 -13.58 6.83
CA LEU A 196 9.33 -12.13 6.78
C LEU A 196 9.03 -11.56 8.15
N ARG A 197 8.24 -12.28 8.98
CA ARG A 197 7.87 -11.81 10.31
C ARG A 197 9.08 -11.73 11.26
N VAL A 198 9.97 -12.71 11.22
CA VAL A 198 11.20 -12.69 12.02
C VAL A 198 12.12 -11.57 11.54
N ALA A 199 12.31 -11.41 10.23
CA ALA A 199 13.10 -10.31 9.68
C ALA A 199 12.53 -8.94 10.08
N ALA A 200 11.20 -8.76 9.99
CA ALA A 200 10.53 -7.53 10.40
C ALA A 200 10.71 -7.22 11.90
N ASP A 201 10.68 -8.24 12.75
CA ASP A 201 10.94 -8.09 14.20
C ASP A 201 12.36 -7.59 14.48
N ILE A 202 13.35 -8.17 13.79
CA ILE A 202 14.76 -7.78 13.95
C ILE A 202 14.93 -6.33 13.50
N VAL A 203 14.46 -5.99 12.30
CA VAL A 203 14.59 -4.63 11.74
C VAL A 203 13.91 -3.59 12.62
N SER A 204 12.69 -3.86 13.08
CA SER A 204 11.96 -2.90 13.94
C SER A 204 12.59 -2.71 15.33
N LYS A 205 13.45 -3.61 15.76
CA LYS A 205 14.23 -3.45 17.00
C LYS A 205 15.58 -2.76 16.78
N GLN A 206 16.09 -2.80 15.55
CA GLN A 206 17.37 -2.16 15.21
C GLN A 206 17.23 -0.68 14.89
N PHE A 207 16.06 -0.24 14.39
CA PHE A 207 15.82 1.12 13.93
C PHE A 207 14.62 1.74 14.69
N GLU A 208 14.85 2.82 15.41
CA GLU A 208 13.82 3.49 16.23
C GLU A 208 12.65 4.06 15.41
N ASN A 209 12.90 4.42 14.15
CA ASN A 209 11.91 4.92 13.21
C ASN A 209 11.20 3.84 12.39
N VAL A 210 11.40 2.55 12.72
CA VAL A 210 10.71 1.43 12.07
C VAL A 210 9.71 0.78 13.02
N HIS A 211 8.44 0.76 12.63
CA HIS A 211 7.33 0.25 13.43
C HIS A 211 6.66 -0.90 12.71
N TYR A 212 6.50 -2.04 13.40
CA TYR A 212 5.79 -3.17 12.82
C TYR A 212 4.28 -3.05 13.05
N PHE A 213 3.49 -3.04 11.97
CA PHE A 213 2.04 -3.15 12.02
C PHE A 213 1.59 -4.58 11.73
N PRO A 214 0.89 -5.26 12.64
CA PRO A 214 0.61 -6.70 12.58
C PRO A 214 -0.60 -7.06 11.72
N ALA A 215 -0.66 -6.60 10.44
CA ALA A 215 -1.78 -6.90 9.54
C ALA A 215 -1.95 -8.41 9.29
N TYR A 216 -0.84 -9.15 9.22
CA TYR A 216 -0.86 -10.60 9.05
C TYR A 216 -1.44 -11.31 10.27
N GLU A 217 -1.03 -10.92 11.46
CA GLU A 217 -1.51 -11.49 12.72
C GLU A 217 -2.98 -11.13 12.99
N ILE A 218 -3.42 -9.91 12.66
CA ILE A 218 -4.84 -9.54 12.74
C ILE A 218 -5.68 -10.49 11.89
N MET A 219 -5.26 -10.76 10.66
CA MET A 219 -5.99 -11.67 9.77
C MET A 219 -6.00 -13.10 10.26
N LEU A 220 -4.88 -13.59 10.84
CA LEU A 220 -4.76 -14.98 11.28
C LEU A 220 -5.40 -15.25 12.64
N ASP A 221 -5.38 -14.28 13.55
CA ASP A 221 -5.81 -14.49 14.94
C ASP A 221 -7.12 -13.77 15.28
N GLU A 222 -7.23 -12.46 15.06
CA GLU A 222 -8.47 -11.73 15.36
C GLU A 222 -9.59 -12.07 14.38
N LEU A 223 -9.24 -12.24 13.07
CA LEU A 223 -10.15 -12.57 11.97
C LEU A 223 -10.01 -14.06 11.54
N ARG A 224 -9.87 -14.96 12.50
CA ARG A 224 -9.64 -16.39 12.28
C ARG A 224 -10.90 -17.12 11.78
N ASP A 225 -11.38 -16.72 10.58
CA ASP A 225 -12.54 -17.35 9.95
C ASP A 225 -12.48 -17.14 8.44
N TYR A 226 -12.88 -18.14 7.66
CA TYR A 226 -12.91 -18.06 6.18
C TYR A 226 -13.89 -17.00 5.65
N ARG A 227 -14.89 -16.58 6.42
CA ARG A 227 -15.83 -15.50 6.06
C ARG A 227 -15.15 -14.15 5.82
N PHE A 228 -13.92 -13.97 6.29
CA PHE A 228 -13.12 -12.75 6.12
C PHE A 228 -12.22 -12.77 4.89
N TYR A 229 -12.30 -13.84 4.08
CA TYR A 229 -11.62 -13.94 2.80
C TYR A 229 -12.59 -13.66 1.65
N GLU A 230 -12.05 -13.20 0.52
CA GLU A 230 -12.75 -13.15 -0.76
C GLU A 230 -13.07 -14.59 -1.26
N ALA A 231 -13.87 -14.70 -2.32
CA ALA A 231 -14.23 -16.00 -2.90
C ALA A 231 -13.03 -16.86 -3.34
N ASP A 232 -11.88 -16.23 -3.58
CA ASP A 232 -10.63 -16.91 -3.92
C ASP A 232 -9.91 -17.56 -2.72
N MET A 233 -10.37 -17.28 -1.50
CA MET A 233 -9.77 -17.76 -0.24
C MET A 233 -8.31 -17.30 -0.04
N ILE A 234 -7.89 -16.27 -0.75
CA ILE A 234 -6.52 -15.72 -0.75
C ILE A 234 -6.50 -14.32 -0.19
N HIS A 235 -7.35 -13.44 -0.72
CA HIS A 235 -7.40 -12.03 -0.37
C HIS A 235 -8.35 -11.78 0.81
N PRO A 236 -7.99 -10.92 1.77
CA PRO A 236 -8.95 -10.39 2.73
C PRO A 236 -10.09 -9.69 2.02
N ASN A 237 -11.34 -9.98 2.40
CA ASN A 237 -12.50 -9.28 1.85
C ASN A 237 -12.62 -7.84 2.43
N GLU A 238 -13.61 -7.09 1.96
CA GLU A 238 -13.81 -5.69 2.36
C GLU A 238 -13.99 -5.56 3.88
N GLN A 239 -14.76 -6.45 4.51
CA GLN A 239 -14.97 -6.43 5.97
C GLN A 239 -13.67 -6.64 6.75
N ALA A 240 -12.81 -7.55 6.30
CA ALA A 240 -11.51 -7.77 6.91
C ALA A 240 -10.58 -6.57 6.70
N GLN A 241 -10.59 -5.99 5.49
CA GLN A 241 -9.81 -4.80 5.18
C GLN A 241 -10.26 -3.59 6.01
N ASP A 242 -11.57 -3.42 6.24
CA ASP A 242 -12.12 -2.37 7.11
C ASP A 242 -11.65 -2.54 8.55
N TYR A 243 -11.71 -3.76 9.08
CA TYR A 243 -11.24 -4.04 10.43
C TYR A 243 -9.74 -3.75 10.58
N ILE A 244 -8.91 -4.21 9.65
CA ILE A 244 -7.46 -3.94 9.68
C ILE A 244 -7.21 -2.42 9.58
N TRP A 245 -7.98 -1.72 8.75
CA TRP A 245 -7.92 -0.27 8.60
C TRP A 245 -8.26 0.47 9.90
N GLU A 246 -9.30 0.07 10.60
CA GLU A 246 -9.66 0.64 11.91
C GLU A 246 -8.53 0.46 12.92
N ARG A 247 -7.90 -0.72 12.96
CA ARG A 247 -6.74 -0.99 13.81
C ARG A 247 -5.53 -0.11 13.43
N PHE A 248 -5.32 0.09 12.13
CA PHE A 248 -4.26 0.96 11.62
C PHE A 248 -4.50 2.43 12.04
N MET A 249 -5.69 2.95 11.83
CA MET A 249 -6.04 4.32 12.23
C MET A 249 -5.87 4.54 13.74
N ALA A 250 -6.33 3.59 14.55
CA ALA A 250 -6.18 3.68 16.00
C ALA A 250 -4.71 3.69 16.47
N THR A 251 -3.80 3.11 15.67
CA THR A 251 -2.37 3.02 15.98
C THR A 251 -1.59 4.25 15.51
N TYR A 252 -1.90 4.76 14.30
CA TYR A 252 -1.04 5.72 13.60
C TYR A 252 -1.65 7.10 13.40
N PHE A 253 -2.96 7.30 13.56
CA PHE A 253 -3.58 8.60 13.35
C PHE A 253 -3.69 9.39 14.66
N ASP A 254 -3.37 10.68 14.60
CA ASP A 254 -3.68 11.57 15.70
C ASP A 254 -5.21 11.80 15.85
N GLN A 255 -5.60 12.43 16.94
CA GLN A 255 -7.01 12.66 17.27
C GLN A 255 -7.72 13.55 16.24
N GLU A 256 -7.00 14.49 15.65
CA GLU A 256 -7.55 15.40 14.65
C GLU A 256 -7.85 14.65 13.35
N LEU A 257 -6.87 13.90 12.82
CA LEU A 257 -7.06 13.08 11.62
C LEU A 257 -8.16 12.04 11.81
N GLN A 258 -8.26 11.39 12.97
CA GLN A 258 -9.37 10.47 13.27
C GLN A 258 -10.74 11.17 13.22
N THR A 259 -10.83 12.44 13.64
CA THR A 259 -12.05 13.23 13.55
C THR A 259 -12.39 13.58 12.10
N ILE A 260 -11.37 13.94 11.31
CA ILE A 260 -11.50 14.19 9.88
C ILE A 260 -12.01 12.94 9.15
N VAL A 261 -11.42 11.77 9.42
CA VAL A 261 -11.86 10.50 8.80
C VAL A 261 -13.35 10.26 9.02
N LYS A 262 -13.86 10.42 10.24
CA LYS A 262 -15.30 10.24 10.52
C LYS A 262 -16.17 11.20 9.69
N LYS A 263 -15.73 12.43 9.49
CA LYS A 263 -16.44 13.40 8.66
C LYS A 263 -16.38 12.99 7.18
N TRP A 264 -15.21 12.60 6.67
CA TRP A 264 -15.03 12.13 5.29
C TRP A 264 -15.87 10.89 4.99
N ASP A 265 -15.89 9.91 5.90
CA ASP A 265 -16.76 8.72 5.78
C ASP A 265 -18.25 9.08 5.70
N SER A 266 -18.68 10.08 6.46
CA SER A 266 -20.05 10.60 6.40
C SER A 266 -20.34 11.23 5.02
N ILE A 267 -19.39 11.99 4.47
CA ILE A 267 -19.50 12.62 3.15
C ILE A 267 -19.56 11.55 2.06
N TYR A 268 -18.65 10.58 2.09
CA TYR A 268 -18.65 9.49 1.10
C TYR A 268 -19.93 8.66 1.16
N ARG A 269 -20.49 8.40 2.35
CA ARG A 269 -21.81 7.75 2.49
C ARG A 269 -22.93 8.58 1.88
N THR A 270 -22.90 9.91 2.04
CA THR A 270 -23.87 10.81 1.43
C THR A 270 -23.78 10.80 -0.10
N LEU A 271 -22.55 10.79 -0.65
CA LEU A 271 -22.32 10.70 -2.09
C LEU A 271 -22.73 9.34 -2.68
N ALA A 272 -22.52 8.25 -1.94
CA ALA A 272 -22.92 6.90 -2.37
C ALA A 272 -24.46 6.67 -2.27
N HIS A 273 -25.17 7.52 -1.54
CA HIS A 273 -26.61 7.39 -1.38
C HIS A 273 -27.35 7.64 -2.69
N ARG A 274 -28.24 6.72 -3.09
CA ARG A 274 -29.12 6.85 -4.25
C ARG A 274 -30.50 7.28 -3.78
N PRO A 275 -30.85 8.57 -3.82
CA PRO A 275 -32.14 9.06 -3.33
C PRO A 275 -33.28 8.59 -4.21
N HIS A 276 -34.46 8.40 -3.59
CA HIS A 276 -35.68 8.18 -4.36
C HIS A 276 -35.96 9.38 -5.27
N PRO A 277 -36.48 9.20 -6.51
CA PRO A 277 -36.73 10.30 -7.45
C PRO A 277 -37.49 11.50 -6.87
N ALA A 278 -38.46 11.27 -6.00
CA ALA A 278 -39.21 12.33 -5.32
C ALA A 278 -38.38 13.17 -4.31
N LYS A 279 -37.18 12.72 -3.95
CA LYS A 279 -36.28 13.38 -2.99
C LYS A 279 -35.00 13.92 -3.61
N LEU A 280 -34.89 13.95 -4.93
CA LEU A 280 -33.69 14.45 -5.64
C LEU A 280 -33.37 15.90 -5.27
N ILE A 281 -34.39 16.78 -5.19
CA ILE A 281 -34.21 18.19 -4.82
C ILE A 281 -33.66 18.33 -3.39
N ASP A 282 -34.19 17.55 -2.46
CA ASP A 282 -33.71 17.58 -1.07
C ASP A 282 -32.28 17.06 -0.96
N HIS A 283 -31.96 15.98 -1.68
CA HIS A 283 -30.60 15.42 -1.72
C HIS A 283 -29.60 16.42 -2.30
N ARG A 284 -29.95 17.08 -3.40
CA ARG A 284 -29.12 18.14 -3.98
C ARG A 284 -28.86 19.26 -2.97
N ARG A 285 -29.89 19.72 -2.25
CA ARG A 285 -29.71 20.76 -1.23
C ARG A 285 -28.73 20.31 -0.13
N VAL A 286 -28.78 19.05 0.27
CA VAL A 286 -27.81 18.47 1.22
C VAL A 286 -26.38 18.55 0.65
N LEU A 287 -26.17 18.20 -0.63
CA LEU A 287 -24.87 18.28 -1.28
C LEU A 287 -24.38 19.74 -1.44
N GLU A 288 -25.26 20.67 -1.76
CA GLU A 288 -24.93 22.11 -1.86
C GLU A 288 -24.50 22.69 -0.50
N VAL A 289 -25.20 22.34 0.58
CA VAL A 289 -24.81 22.71 1.96
C VAL A 289 -23.47 22.11 2.33
N LEU A 290 -23.24 20.85 1.99
CA LEU A 290 -21.98 20.17 2.24
C LEU A 290 -20.82 20.81 1.50
N LEU A 291 -21.01 21.17 0.21
CA LEU A 291 -19.99 21.87 -0.58
C LEU A 291 -19.65 23.24 0.02
N ALA A 292 -20.68 23.97 0.48
CA ALA A 292 -20.48 25.25 1.16
C ALA A 292 -19.72 25.08 2.47
N GLU A 293 -20.02 24.04 3.27
CA GLU A 293 -19.31 23.73 4.52
C GLU A 293 -17.82 23.45 4.26
N LEU A 294 -17.49 22.66 3.21
CA LEU A 294 -16.09 22.32 2.87
C LEU A 294 -15.26 23.55 2.48
N ASN A 295 -15.89 24.63 2.06
CA ASN A 295 -15.24 25.89 1.66
C ASN A 295 -15.18 26.93 2.81
N THR A 296 -15.54 26.54 4.05
CA THR A 296 -15.48 27.44 5.21
C THR A 296 -14.10 27.50 5.83
N GLU A 297 -13.85 28.54 6.64
CA GLU A 297 -12.62 28.71 7.44
C GLU A 297 -12.29 27.49 8.32
N LYS A 298 -13.29 26.70 8.69
CA LYS A 298 -13.13 25.47 9.48
C LYS A 298 -12.17 24.44 8.83
N TYR A 299 -12.05 24.46 7.50
CA TYR A 299 -11.20 23.55 6.73
C TYR A 299 -10.05 24.25 6.00
N GLN A 300 -9.70 25.49 6.37
CA GLN A 300 -8.63 26.27 5.69
C GLN A 300 -7.27 25.57 5.69
N GLU A 301 -6.98 24.76 6.72
CA GLU A 301 -5.72 24.03 6.84
C GLU A 301 -5.79 22.59 6.31
N ILE A 302 -6.96 22.18 5.79
CA ILE A 302 -7.23 20.83 5.31
C ILE A 302 -7.45 20.85 3.80
N ASP A 303 -6.74 20.01 3.07
CA ASP A 303 -6.99 19.85 1.63
C ASP A 303 -8.37 19.21 1.39
N THR A 304 -9.33 20.04 1.03
CA THR A 304 -10.70 19.62 0.66
C THR A 304 -10.91 19.49 -0.83
N CYS A 305 -9.93 19.83 -1.69
CA CYS A 305 -10.09 19.93 -3.14
C CYS A 305 -10.71 18.68 -3.75
N LYS A 306 -10.13 17.53 -3.48
CA LYS A 306 -10.62 16.26 -4.05
C LYS A 306 -12.06 15.96 -3.67
N ILE A 307 -12.40 16.07 -2.38
CA ILE A 307 -13.75 15.74 -1.91
C ILE A 307 -14.78 16.79 -2.37
N ALA A 308 -14.40 18.07 -2.44
CA ALA A 308 -15.23 19.14 -2.98
C ALA A 308 -15.53 18.93 -4.48
N GLU A 309 -14.55 18.48 -5.27
CA GLU A 309 -14.75 18.10 -6.67
C GLU A 309 -15.75 16.94 -6.83
N TYR A 310 -15.66 15.91 -5.98
CA TYR A 310 -16.63 14.81 -5.98
C TYR A 310 -18.04 15.28 -5.65
N VAL A 311 -18.19 16.14 -4.62
CA VAL A 311 -19.49 16.71 -4.26
C VAL A 311 -20.04 17.57 -5.39
N ALA A 312 -19.23 18.44 -6.00
CA ALA A 312 -19.63 19.29 -7.12
C ALA A 312 -20.03 18.47 -8.36
N HIS A 313 -19.32 17.38 -8.63
CA HIS A 313 -19.64 16.44 -9.70
C HIS A 313 -21.00 15.78 -9.49
N GLU A 314 -21.28 15.29 -8.28
CA GLU A 314 -22.55 14.64 -7.95
C GLU A 314 -23.72 15.63 -7.98
N ILE A 315 -23.53 16.88 -7.56
CA ILE A 315 -24.53 17.94 -7.72
C ILE A 315 -24.92 18.12 -9.20
N LYS A 316 -23.94 18.07 -10.13
CA LYS A 316 -24.20 18.19 -11.58
C LYS A 316 -24.96 16.98 -12.12
N ASN A 317 -24.65 15.79 -11.66
CA ASN A 317 -25.22 14.52 -12.14
C ASN A 317 -26.59 14.19 -11.56
N THR A 318 -27.01 14.86 -10.49
CA THR A 318 -28.32 14.61 -9.84
C THR A 318 -29.52 15.04 -10.73
N TYR A 319 -29.30 15.57 -11.94
CA TYR A 319 -30.36 16.13 -12.83
C TYR A 319 -30.35 15.60 -14.27
N ILE A 320 -29.57 14.58 -14.58
CA ILE A 320 -29.64 13.88 -15.86
C ILE A 320 -30.36 12.55 -15.63
#